data_9ebb69158948a3051702f54402c1261c
#
_entry.id   9ebb69158948a3051702f54402c1261c
#
_cell.length_a   1.000
_cell.length_b   1.000
_cell.length_c   1.000
_cell.angle_alpha   90.00
_cell.angle_beta   90.00
_cell.angle_gamma   90.00
#
_symmetry.space_group_name_H-M   'P 1'
#
loop_
_entity.id
_entity.type
_entity.pdbx_description
1 polymer ?
#
loop_
_entity_poly.entity_id
_entity_poly.type
_entity_poly.pdbx_seq_one_letter_code
_entity_poly.pdbx_strand_id
1 'polypeptide(L)'
;MPLPAGIPAPDFELLDDSNVPRKLSDFRGRNVVLYFYPADDTPGCTKEACNFRDDYSAYEKAGILILGVSPDTVKSHVKFKQKFQLPFPLLADEGHKVCDLYEVWGPKKFIGKEYEGVLRTTFLIDENGQIVKVFEKVRPAEHSAEVLSAFGVPT
;
A
#
# COMPACT_ATOMS: atom_id res chain seq x y z
N MET A 1 -1.61 10.99 -12.80
CA MET A 1 -2.85 10.34 -12.34
C MET A 1 -2.59 8.86 -12.15
N PRO A 2 -3.02 8.27 -11.05
CA PRO A 2 -2.83 6.82 -10.84
C PRO A 2 -3.61 6.00 -11.87
N LEU A 3 -3.24 4.73 -12.01
CA LEU A 3 -3.98 3.81 -12.87
C LEU A 3 -5.43 3.75 -12.42
N PRO A 4 -6.39 3.64 -13.35
CA PRO A 4 -7.80 3.64 -13.02
C PRO A 4 -8.31 2.27 -12.57
N ALA A 5 -9.48 2.24 -11.95
CA ALA A 5 -10.23 1.00 -11.75
C ALA A 5 -10.71 0.44 -13.09
N GLY A 6 -10.95 -0.85 -13.14
CA GLY A 6 -11.48 -1.54 -14.34
C GLY A 6 -10.42 -2.13 -15.25
N ILE A 7 -9.15 -2.05 -14.89
CA ILE A 7 -8.05 -2.64 -15.66
C ILE A 7 -7.30 -3.67 -14.82
N PRO A 8 -6.57 -4.60 -15.45
CA PRO A 8 -5.69 -5.51 -14.69
C PRO A 8 -4.62 -4.74 -13.95
N ALA A 9 -4.37 -5.10 -12.69
CA ALA A 9 -3.26 -4.55 -11.92
C ALA A 9 -1.94 -5.09 -12.51
N PRO A 10 -1.01 -4.23 -12.94
CA PRO A 10 0.27 -4.70 -13.47
C PRO A 10 1.02 -5.56 -12.46
N ASP A 11 1.56 -6.69 -12.92
CA ASP A 11 2.37 -7.55 -12.07
C ASP A 11 3.73 -6.91 -11.80
N PHE A 12 4.34 -7.27 -10.70
CA PHE A 12 5.67 -6.80 -10.31
C PHE A 12 6.31 -7.79 -9.36
N GLU A 13 7.60 -7.63 -9.13
CA GLU A 13 8.33 -8.40 -8.12
C GLU A 13 9.13 -7.43 -7.26
N LEU A 14 8.93 -7.48 -5.95
CA LEU A 14 9.65 -6.67 -4.97
C LEU A 14 10.03 -7.52 -3.77
N LEU A 15 11.15 -7.17 -3.12
CA LEU A 15 11.53 -7.79 -1.87
C LEU A 15 10.62 -7.30 -0.75
N ASP A 16 10.19 -8.21 0.11
CA ASP A 16 9.45 -7.84 1.31
C ASP A 16 10.40 -7.54 2.49
N ASP A 17 9.85 -7.24 3.65
CA ASP A 17 10.63 -6.95 4.86
C ASP A 17 11.38 -8.17 5.42
N SER A 18 11.15 -9.35 4.89
CA SER A 18 11.93 -10.56 5.20
C SER A 18 12.96 -10.88 4.12
N ASN A 19 13.19 -9.94 3.19
CA ASN A 19 14.10 -10.08 2.05
C ASN A 19 13.70 -11.23 1.10
N VAL A 20 12.40 -11.53 1.03
CA VAL A 20 11.83 -12.57 0.16
C VAL A 20 11.18 -11.89 -1.05
N PRO A 21 11.48 -12.35 -2.28
CA PRO A 21 10.80 -11.81 -3.46
C PRO A 21 9.30 -12.12 -3.44
N ARG A 22 8.49 -11.09 -3.69
CA ARG A 22 7.04 -11.22 -3.78
C ARG A 22 6.56 -10.66 -5.11
N LYS A 23 5.74 -11.44 -5.80
CA LYS A 23 5.05 -10.98 -7.01
C LYS A 23 3.59 -10.73 -6.66
N LEU A 24 3.00 -9.71 -7.26
CA LEU A 24 1.57 -9.46 -7.05
C LEU A 24 0.75 -10.67 -7.50
N SER A 25 1.15 -11.33 -8.59
CA SER A 25 0.47 -12.53 -9.11
C SER A 25 0.49 -13.71 -8.13
N ASP A 26 1.39 -13.75 -7.15
CA ASP A 26 1.41 -14.78 -6.11
C ASP A 26 0.14 -14.75 -5.25
N PHE A 27 -0.57 -13.65 -5.25
CA PHE A 27 -1.75 -13.44 -4.39
C PHE A 27 -3.07 -13.55 -5.14
N ARG A 28 -3.07 -14.08 -6.38
CA ARG A 28 -4.29 -14.38 -7.12
C ARG A 28 -5.19 -15.31 -6.30
N GLY A 29 -6.50 -15.08 -6.37
CA GLY A 29 -7.46 -15.79 -5.55
C GLY A 29 -7.80 -15.11 -4.23
N ARG A 30 -7.16 -13.97 -3.95
CA ARG A 30 -7.41 -13.17 -2.74
C ARG A 30 -7.67 -11.71 -3.14
N ASN A 31 -8.48 -11.05 -2.33
CA ASN A 31 -8.60 -9.60 -2.41
C ASN A 31 -7.38 -8.96 -1.77
N VAL A 32 -6.81 -7.94 -2.42
CA VAL A 32 -5.57 -7.30 -1.99
C VAL A 32 -5.79 -5.80 -1.84
N VAL A 33 -5.31 -5.26 -0.74
CA VAL A 33 -5.14 -3.82 -0.55
C VAL A 33 -3.67 -3.52 -0.82
N LEU A 34 -3.41 -2.84 -1.93
CA LEU A 34 -2.06 -2.41 -2.30
C LEU A 34 -1.97 -0.91 -2.07
N TYR A 35 -1.30 -0.50 -0.99
CA TYR A 35 -1.20 0.92 -0.69
C TYR A 35 0.22 1.43 -0.81
N PHE A 36 0.36 2.56 -1.52
CA PHE A 36 1.63 3.24 -1.74
C PHE A 36 1.73 4.41 -0.78
N TYR A 37 2.86 4.51 -0.08
CA TYR A 37 3.10 5.57 0.89
C TYR A 37 4.51 6.15 0.73
N PRO A 38 4.73 7.44 1.09
CA PRO A 38 5.99 8.12 0.80
C PRO A 38 7.22 7.61 1.53
N ALA A 39 7.13 7.35 2.83
CA ALA A 39 8.32 6.99 3.60
C ALA A 39 7.98 6.35 4.96
N ASP A 40 8.76 5.35 5.34
CA ASP A 40 8.65 4.71 6.65
C ASP A 40 8.86 5.72 7.78
N ASP A 41 8.16 5.48 8.88
CA ASP A 41 8.33 6.19 10.16
C ASP A 41 8.17 7.72 10.05
N THR A 42 7.32 8.16 9.11
CA THR A 42 6.86 9.55 9.04
C THR A 42 5.47 9.64 9.66
N PRO A 43 5.03 10.82 10.16
CA PRO A 43 3.76 10.91 10.89
C PRO A 43 2.55 10.38 10.14
N GLY A 44 2.34 10.76 8.89
CA GLY A 44 1.19 10.31 8.10
C GLY A 44 1.26 8.83 7.75
N CYS A 45 2.43 8.35 7.36
CA CYS A 45 2.63 6.94 6.99
C CYS A 45 2.50 6.03 8.20
N THR A 46 2.97 6.48 9.36
CA THR A 46 2.80 5.75 10.62
C THR A 46 1.33 5.65 11.01
N LYS A 47 0.57 6.74 10.90
CA LYS A 47 -0.88 6.73 11.18
C LYS A 47 -1.61 5.76 10.26
N GLU A 48 -1.31 5.79 8.98
CA GLU A 48 -1.93 4.90 8.00
C GLU A 48 -1.64 3.43 8.31
N ALA A 49 -0.38 3.09 8.53
CA ALA A 49 0.04 1.72 8.85
C ALA A 49 -0.60 1.23 10.15
N CYS A 50 -0.60 2.06 11.19
CA CYS A 50 -1.22 1.70 12.48
C CYS A 50 -2.73 1.59 12.38
N ASN A 51 -3.37 2.39 11.54
CA ASN A 51 -4.80 2.29 11.28
C ASN A 51 -5.15 0.93 10.67
N PHE A 52 -4.40 0.47 9.66
CA PHE A 52 -4.56 -0.88 9.11
C PHE A 52 -4.25 -1.95 10.13
N ARG A 53 -3.18 -1.78 10.92
CA ARG A 53 -2.80 -2.72 11.96
C ARG A 53 -3.93 -2.94 12.97
N ASP A 54 -4.54 -1.86 13.44
CA ASP A 54 -5.58 -1.92 14.46
C ASP A 54 -6.82 -2.65 13.96
N ASP A 55 -7.10 -2.62 12.66
CA ASP A 55 -8.22 -3.30 12.03
C ASP A 55 -7.84 -4.64 11.39
N TYR A 56 -6.60 -5.11 11.60
CA TYR A 56 -6.06 -6.25 10.86
C TYR A 56 -6.91 -7.51 11.00
N SER A 57 -7.47 -7.76 12.17
CA SER A 57 -8.29 -8.96 12.38
C SER A 57 -9.53 -8.98 11.47
N ALA A 58 -10.10 -7.83 11.16
CA ALA A 58 -11.22 -7.72 10.23
C ALA A 58 -10.79 -8.07 8.80
N TYR A 59 -9.62 -7.59 8.37
CA TYR A 59 -9.05 -7.94 7.07
C TYR A 59 -8.76 -9.43 6.97
N GLU A 60 -8.13 -9.98 7.98
CA GLU A 60 -7.77 -11.39 8.02
C GLU A 60 -9.00 -12.30 7.96
N LYS A 61 -10.04 -11.99 8.72
CA LYS A 61 -11.31 -12.73 8.71
C LYS A 61 -12.00 -12.68 7.34
N ALA A 62 -11.87 -11.55 6.65
CA ALA A 62 -12.46 -11.36 5.32
C ALA A 62 -11.58 -11.93 4.20
N GLY A 63 -10.41 -12.47 4.52
CA GLY A 63 -9.47 -13.00 3.52
C GLY A 63 -8.79 -11.94 2.68
N ILE A 64 -8.70 -10.71 3.18
CA ILE A 64 -8.09 -9.59 2.47
C ILE A 64 -6.63 -9.45 2.91
N LEU A 65 -5.72 -9.40 1.94
CA LEU A 65 -4.29 -9.20 2.19
C LEU A 65 -3.95 -7.72 2.06
N ILE A 66 -3.12 -7.21 2.97
CA ILE A 66 -2.61 -5.84 2.90
C ILE A 66 -1.13 -5.89 2.50
N LEU A 67 -0.76 -5.09 1.49
CA LEU A 67 0.62 -4.91 1.05
C LEU A 67 0.93 -3.42 1.06
N GLY A 68 1.92 -3.01 1.85
CA GLY A 68 2.42 -1.64 1.83
C GLY A 68 3.63 -1.52 0.92
N VAL A 69 3.70 -0.47 0.13
CA VAL A 69 4.81 -0.24 -0.81
C VAL A 69 5.34 1.18 -0.63
N SER A 70 6.65 1.29 -0.48
CA SER A 70 7.35 2.58 -0.49
C SER A 70 8.73 2.43 -1.13
N PRO A 71 9.40 3.54 -1.49
CA PRO A 71 10.75 3.47 -2.06
C PRO A 71 11.84 3.24 -1.00
N ASP A 72 11.47 2.92 0.22
CA ASP A 72 12.42 2.62 1.28
C ASP A 72 13.10 1.26 1.07
N THR A 73 14.20 1.05 1.78
CA THR A 73 14.96 -0.21 1.73
C THR A 73 14.29 -1.29 2.59
N VAL A 74 14.67 -2.55 2.34
CA VAL A 74 14.26 -3.67 3.20
C VAL A 74 14.65 -3.41 4.66
N LYS A 75 15.86 -2.88 4.88
CA LYS A 75 16.35 -2.56 6.23
C LYS A 75 15.45 -1.53 6.94
N SER A 76 15.02 -0.51 6.22
CA SER A 76 14.08 0.50 6.73
C SER A 76 12.75 -0.14 7.10
N HIS A 77 12.22 -1.00 6.22
CA HIS A 77 10.96 -1.70 6.45
C HIS A 77 11.01 -2.61 7.68
N VAL A 78 12.13 -3.30 7.90
CA VAL A 78 12.32 -4.14 9.09
C VAL A 78 12.15 -3.31 10.35
N LYS A 79 12.81 -2.15 10.40
CA LYS A 79 12.74 -1.24 11.56
C LYS A 79 11.34 -0.71 11.78
N PHE A 80 10.68 -0.28 10.71
CA PHE A 80 9.32 0.28 10.77
C PHE A 80 8.34 -0.79 11.26
N LYS A 81 8.41 -1.98 10.69
CA LYS A 81 7.55 -3.10 11.09
C LYS A 81 7.72 -3.46 12.56
N GLN A 82 8.98 -3.55 13.04
CA GLN A 82 9.26 -3.89 14.42
C GLN A 82 8.80 -2.80 15.37
N LYS A 83 9.05 -1.54 15.03
CA LYS A 83 8.70 -0.40 15.89
C LYS A 83 7.20 -0.32 16.16
N PHE A 84 6.38 -0.58 15.15
CA PHE A 84 4.93 -0.45 15.25
C PHE A 84 4.18 -1.78 15.21
N GLN A 85 4.90 -2.90 15.20
CA GLN A 85 4.32 -4.25 15.20
C GLN A 85 3.30 -4.44 14.07
N LEU A 86 3.73 -4.10 12.84
CA LEU A 86 2.85 -4.21 11.66
C LEU A 86 2.71 -5.68 11.24
N PRO A 87 1.47 -6.19 11.10
CA PRO A 87 1.25 -7.61 10.83
C PRO A 87 1.23 -7.98 9.34
N PHE A 88 1.47 -7.04 8.46
CA PHE A 88 1.40 -7.25 7.01
C PHE A 88 2.74 -6.96 6.34
N PRO A 89 2.99 -7.51 5.15
CA PRO A 89 4.24 -7.29 4.44
C PRO A 89 4.43 -5.84 3.98
N LEU A 90 5.66 -5.37 4.05
CA LEU A 90 6.10 -4.11 3.47
C LEU A 90 7.04 -4.43 2.31
N LEU A 91 6.77 -3.87 1.14
CA LEU A 91 7.53 -4.14 -0.08
C LEU A 91 8.45 -2.97 -0.40
N ALA A 92 9.70 -3.29 -0.70
CA ALA A 92 10.76 -2.30 -0.94
C ALA A 92 10.86 -1.97 -2.43
N ASP A 93 10.34 -0.82 -2.83
CA ASP A 93 10.41 -0.32 -4.21
C ASP A 93 11.54 0.69 -4.34
N GLU A 94 12.79 0.25 -4.07
CA GLU A 94 13.95 1.09 -4.25
C GLU A 94 14.05 1.51 -5.72
N GLY A 95 14.29 2.80 -5.98
CA GLY A 95 14.30 3.33 -7.33
C GLY A 95 12.92 3.61 -7.92
N HIS A 96 11.84 3.41 -7.16
CA HIS A 96 10.44 3.72 -7.46
C HIS A 96 9.87 3.18 -8.78
N LYS A 97 10.38 2.05 -9.26
CA LYS A 97 9.91 1.45 -10.53
C LYS A 97 8.43 1.05 -10.50
N VAL A 98 7.98 0.45 -9.39
CA VAL A 98 6.58 0.03 -9.25
C VAL A 98 5.68 1.23 -9.01
N CYS A 99 6.17 2.24 -8.28
CA CYS A 99 5.46 3.51 -8.16
C CYS A 99 5.22 4.15 -9.52
N ASP A 100 6.23 4.12 -10.40
CA ASP A 100 6.09 4.61 -11.77
C ASP A 100 5.10 3.76 -12.58
N LEU A 101 5.17 2.44 -12.43
CA LEU A 101 4.29 1.50 -13.13
C LEU A 101 2.83 1.74 -12.79
N TYR A 102 2.53 2.09 -11.54
CA TYR A 102 1.17 2.38 -11.08
C TYR A 102 0.80 3.86 -11.19
N GLU A 103 1.72 4.67 -11.72
CA GLU A 103 1.53 6.11 -11.95
C GLU A 103 1.20 6.87 -10.65
N VAL A 104 1.90 6.49 -9.58
CA VAL A 104 1.77 7.14 -8.26
C VAL A 104 3.03 7.88 -7.83
N TRP A 105 3.95 8.11 -8.76
CA TRP A 105 5.14 8.93 -8.55
C TRP A 105 4.97 10.25 -9.28
N GLY A 106 5.11 11.36 -8.59
CA GLY A 106 4.89 12.65 -9.25
C GLY A 106 5.27 13.84 -8.38
N PRO A 107 4.97 15.05 -8.89
CA PRO A 107 5.35 16.29 -8.21
C PRO A 107 4.56 16.50 -6.93
N LYS A 108 5.28 16.94 -5.90
CA LYS A 108 4.72 17.29 -4.59
C LYS A 108 5.28 18.64 -4.17
N LYS A 109 4.52 19.36 -3.33
CA LYS A 109 4.95 20.62 -2.74
C LYS A 109 4.94 20.51 -1.22
N PHE A 110 6.00 21.00 -0.60
CA PHE A 110 6.07 21.10 0.85
C PHE A 110 6.85 22.36 1.24
N ILE A 111 6.18 23.29 1.94
CA ILE A 111 6.76 24.57 2.40
C ILE A 111 7.46 25.33 1.25
N GLY A 112 6.74 25.49 0.12
CA GLY A 112 7.24 26.23 -1.04
C GLY A 112 8.29 25.52 -1.87
N LYS A 113 8.69 24.30 -1.52
CA LYS A 113 9.62 23.49 -2.30
C LYS A 113 8.87 22.46 -3.12
N GLU A 114 9.26 22.33 -4.38
CA GLU A 114 8.76 21.29 -5.26
C GLU A 114 9.75 20.12 -5.26
N TYR A 115 9.22 18.90 -5.20
CA TYR A 115 10.03 17.68 -5.28
C TYR A 115 9.16 16.57 -5.86
N GLU A 116 9.78 15.47 -6.27
CA GLU A 116 9.05 14.29 -6.72
C GLU A 116 9.02 13.25 -5.62
N GLY A 117 7.92 12.54 -5.53
CA GLY A 117 7.75 11.48 -4.54
C GLY A 117 6.47 10.70 -4.75
N VAL A 118 6.19 9.79 -3.83
CA VAL A 118 5.00 8.96 -3.89
C VAL A 118 3.76 9.78 -3.56
N LEU A 119 2.79 9.73 -4.47
CA LEU A 119 1.45 10.25 -4.24
C LEU A 119 0.68 9.15 -3.50
N ARG A 120 0.29 9.42 -2.25
CA ARG A 120 -0.37 8.43 -1.39
C ARG A 120 -1.64 7.91 -2.08
N THR A 121 -1.63 6.64 -2.46
CA THR A 121 -2.69 6.03 -3.26
C THR A 121 -2.89 4.59 -2.83
N THR A 122 -4.13 4.15 -2.77
CA THR A 122 -4.46 2.76 -2.44
C THR A 122 -5.28 2.15 -3.57
N PHE A 123 -4.87 0.97 -4.00
CA PHE A 123 -5.56 0.18 -5.01
C PHE A 123 -6.21 -1.02 -4.35
N LEU A 124 -7.51 -1.23 -4.61
CA LEU A 124 -8.18 -2.46 -4.22
C LEU A 124 -8.18 -3.38 -5.43
N ILE A 125 -7.62 -4.57 -5.25
CA ILE A 125 -7.43 -5.55 -6.31
C ILE A 125 -8.23 -6.79 -5.96
N ASP A 126 -9.04 -7.28 -6.89
CA ASP A 126 -9.89 -8.44 -6.64
C ASP A 126 -9.13 -9.77 -6.84
N GLU A 127 -9.83 -10.87 -6.63
CA GLU A 127 -9.27 -12.23 -6.75
C GLU A 127 -8.74 -12.56 -8.14
N ASN A 128 -9.21 -11.85 -9.16
CA ASN A 128 -8.79 -12.04 -10.55
C ASN A 128 -7.65 -11.10 -10.96
N GLY A 129 -7.15 -10.30 -10.02
CA GLY A 129 -6.05 -9.36 -10.29
C GLY A 129 -6.50 -8.08 -10.97
N GLN A 130 -7.79 -7.74 -10.92
CA GLN A 130 -8.32 -6.50 -11.50
C GLN A 130 -8.36 -5.40 -10.45
N ILE A 131 -8.01 -4.18 -10.84
CA ILE A 131 -8.20 -3.01 -9.97
C ILE A 131 -9.69 -2.69 -9.95
N VAL A 132 -10.31 -2.78 -8.77
CA VAL A 132 -11.75 -2.52 -8.62
C VAL A 132 -12.04 -1.16 -8.02
N LYS A 133 -11.07 -0.57 -7.33
CA LYS A 133 -11.21 0.78 -6.76
C LYS A 133 -9.85 1.41 -6.53
N VAL A 134 -9.79 2.73 -6.65
CA VAL A 134 -8.58 3.52 -6.38
C VAL A 134 -8.94 4.64 -5.41
N PHE A 135 -8.17 4.76 -4.34
CA PHE A 135 -8.30 5.86 -3.38
C PHE A 135 -7.14 6.82 -3.57
N GLU A 136 -7.47 8.05 -3.91
CA GLU A 136 -6.56 9.18 -3.92
C GLU A 136 -6.89 10.07 -2.71
N LYS A 137 -6.04 10.98 -2.34
CA LYS A 137 -6.28 11.91 -1.22
C LYS A 137 -6.66 11.16 0.08
N VAL A 138 -5.88 10.14 0.38
CA VAL A 138 -6.10 9.27 1.53
C VAL A 138 -5.95 10.05 2.85
N ARG A 139 -6.89 9.82 3.78
CA ARG A 139 -6.81 10.32 5.16
C ARG A 139 -6.23 9.20 6.03
N PRO A 140 -4.95 9.29 6.44
CA PRO A 140 -4.26 8.16 7.09
C PRO A 140 -4.97 7.58 8.31
N ALA A 141 -5.60 8.40 9.13
CA ALA A 141 -6.22 7.95 10.37
C ALA A 141 -7.60 7.28 10.17
N GLU A 142 -8.19 7.38 8.98
CA GLU A 142 -9.55 6.90 8.71
C GLU A 142 -9.62 5.91 7.55
N HIS A 143 -8.48 5.67 6.90
CA HIS A 143 -8.46 4.97 5.63
C HIS A 143 -8.85 3.49 5.74
N SER A 144 -8.45 2.81 6.82
CA SER A 144 -8.75 1.38 6.99
C SER A 144 -10.25 1.11 6.96
N ALA A 145 -11.05 1.91 7.66
CA ALA A 145 -12.50 1.72 7.71
C ALA A 145 -13.14 1.91 6.33
N GLU A 146 -12.71 2.93 5.56
CA GLU A 146 -13.26 3.15 4.21
C GLU A 146 -12.88 2.03 3.24
N VAL A 147 -11.69 1.44 3.39
CA VAL A 147 -11.26 0.29 2.58
C VAL A 147 -12.11 -0.93 2.90
N LEU A 148 -12.31 -1.24 4.18
CA LEU A 148 -13.17 -2.35 4.60
C LEU A 148 -14.59 -2.17 4.07
N SER A 149 -15.13 -0.98 4.18
CA SER A 149 -16.46 -0.66 3.65
C SER A 149 -16.53 -0.89 2.14
N ALA A 150 -15.50 -0.51 1.41
CA ALA A 150 -15.43 -0.70 -0.04
C ALA A 150 -15.43 -2.18 -0.46
N PHE A 151 -14.89 -3.06 0.40
CA PHE A 151 -14.96 -4.52 0.19
C PHE A 151 -16.25 -5.13 0.74
N GLY A 152 -17.16 -4.32 1.30
CA GLY A 152 -18.40 -4.83 1.87
C GLY A 152 -18.25 -5.46 3.24
N VAL A 153 -17.16 -5.17 3.95
CA VAL A 153 -16.92 -5.69 5.31
C VAL A 153 -17.47 -4.71 6.34
N PRO A 154 -18.33 -5.17 7.27
CA PRO A 154 -18.84 -4.30 8.34
C PRO A 154 -17.70 -3.80 9.24
N THR A 155 -17.78 -2.54 9.64
CA THR A 155 -16.79 -1.92 10.55
C THR A 155 -17.39 -1.65 11.92
#